data_a9a259fa3d4d465df8587775fea71fcc
#
_entry.id   a9a259fa3d4d465df8587775fea71fcc
#
_cell.length_a   1.000
_cell.length_b   1.000
_cell.length_c   1.000
_cell.angle_alpha   90.00
_cell.angle_beta   90.00
_cell.angle_gamma   90.00
#
_symmetry.space_group_name_H-M   'P 1'
#
loop_
_entity.id
_entity.type
_entity.pdbx_description
1 polymer ?
#
loop_
_entity_poly.entity_id
_entity_poly.type
_entity_poly.pdbx_seq_one_letter_code
_entity_poly.pdbx_strand_id
1 'polypeptide(L)'
;MEKARSIKESQKRKINLKLFAILAAMTCLLLFGLFRIIIIHSAACTYVMTDGERYETVRLYPGTVEEACSKAGFRNVEVVTRKDDDGIVYLTLKETFDVSIQTSDGTLTIRTAPCTVGELLEENGIRVGSDDIVTPDIDDWLSDSTQITVAHVTFTTETET
;
A
#
# COMPACT_ATOMS: atom_id res chain seq x y z
N MET A 1 74.90 25.15 5.33
CA MET A 1 73.87 25.23 4.25
C MET A 1 73.05 23.93 4.08
N GLU A 2 73.65 22.77 4.30
CA GLU A 2 73.04 21.44 4.09
C GLU A 2 71.82 21.16 5.02
N LYS A 3 71.88 21.53 6.30
CA LYS A 3 70.84 21.34 7.30
C LYS A 3 69.54 22.11 6.98
N ALA A 4 69.66 23.30 6.38
CA ALA A 4 68.49 24.12 5.96
C ALA A 4 67.76 23.52 4.71
N ARG A 5 68.55 22.86 3.83
CA ARG A 5 68.01 22.20 2.64
C ARG A 5 67.22 20.94 3.02
N SER A 6 67.73 20.13 3.96
CA SER A 6 67.11 18.93 4.50
C SER A 6 65.76 19.26 5.22
N ILE A 7 65.75 20.35 6.00
CA ILE A 7 64.50 20.80 6.67
C ILE A 7 63.42 21.24 5.65
N LYS A 8 63.83 21.94 4.59
CA LYS A 8 62.93 22.40 3.53
C LYS A 8 62.33 21.22 2.73
N GLU A 9 63.13 20.20 2.43
CA GLU A 9 62.65 18.97 1.75
C GLU A 9 61.74 18.16 2.64
N SER A 10 62.02 18.03 3.94
CA SER A 10 61.16 17.34 4.89
C SER A 10 59.81 18.04 5.03
N GLN A 11 59.77 19.36 5.10
CA GLN A 11 58.55 20.18 5.11
C GLN A 11 57.73 20.00 3.82
N LYS A 12 58.40 20.02 2.67
CA LYS A 12 57.77 19.84 1.36
C LYS A 12 57.13 18.44 1.23
N ARG A 13 57.80 17.39 1.72
CA ARG A 13 57.26 16.02 1.79
C ARG A 13 56.01 15.94 2.69
N LYS A 14 56.04 16.59 3.86
CA LYS A 14 54.87 16.60 4.79
C LYS A 14 53.67 17.34 4.20
N ILE A 15 53.90 18.43 3.47
CA ILE A 15 52.81 19.18 2.80
C ILE A 15 52.21 18.36 1.67
N ASN A 16 53.05 17.72 0.84
CA ASN A 16 52.57 16.87 -0.25
C ASN A 16 51.81 15.65 0.27
N LEU A 17 52.23 15.05 1.39
CA LEU A 17 51.54 13.93 2.00
C LEU A 17 50.15 14.34 2.55
N LYS A 18 50.06 15.52 3.18
CA LYS A 18 48.76 16.07 3.63
C LYS A 18 47.83 16.38 2.47
N LEU A 19 48.38 16.98 1.39
CA LEU A 19 47.59 17.29 0.19
C LEU A 19 47.08 16.01 -0.48
N PHE A 20 47.93 14.99 -0.55
CA PHE A 20 47.55 13.67 -1.07
C PHE A 20 46.46 13.00 -0.22
N ALA A 21 46.56 13.07 1.11
CA ALA A 21 45.58 12.54 2.01
C ALA A 21 44.22 13.25 1.86
N ILE A 22 44.19 14.56 1.71
CA ILE A 22 42.98 15.35 1.48
C ILE A 22 42.33 14.97 0.12
N LEU A 23 43.17 14.86 -0.93
CA LEU A 23 42.66 14.49 -2.25
C LEU A 23 42.08 13.07 -2.25
N ALA A 24 42.74 12.11 -1.58
CA ALA A 24 42.27 10.75 -1.41
C ALA A 24 40.94 10.70 -0.62
N ALA A 25 40.79 11.50 0.43
CA ALA A 25 39.56 11.60 1.18
C ALA A 25 38.42 12.18 0.34
N MET A 26 38.66 13.21 -0.46
CA MET A 26 37.65 13.79 -1.36
C MET A 26 37.23 12.81 -2.45
N THR A 27 38.16 12.07 -3.06
CA THR A 27 37.80 11.04 -4.06
C THR A 27 37.01 9.91 -3.44
N CYS A 28 37.34 9.49 -2.22
CA CYS A 28 36.57 8.47 -1.49
C CYS A 28 35.16 8.93 -1.20
N LEU A 29 34.95 10.18 -0.79
CA LEU A 29 33.62 10.75 -0.56
C LEU A 29 32.79 10.84 -1.85
N LEU A 30 33.41 11.23 -2.96
CA LEU A 30 32.75 11.27 -4.27
C LEU A 30 32.32 9.86 -4.75
N LEU A 31 33.21 8.87 -4.62
CA LEU A 31 32.90 7.49 -4.96
C LEU A 31 31.78 6.91 -4.09
N PHE A 32 31.80 7.21 -2.79
CA PHE A 32 30.76 6.81 -1.87
C PHE A 32 29.40 7.45 -2.23
N GLY A 33 29.40 8.75 -2.60
CA GLY A 33 28.22 9.45 -3.08
C GLY A 33 27.65 8.83 -4.35
N LEU A 34 28.51 8.55 -5.35
CA LEU A 34 28.11 7.88 -6.59
C LEU A 34 27.58 6.46 -6.33
N PHE A 35 28.21 5.70 -5.46
CA PHE A 35 27.77 4.37 -5.06
C PHE A 35 26.39 4.40 -4.40
N ARG A 36 26.12 5.37 -3.54
CA ARG A 36 24.79 5.58 -2.94
C ARG A 36 23.74 5.89 -3.99
N ILE A 37 24.05 6.76 -4.97
CA ILE A 37 23.13 7.10 -6.07
C ILE A 37 22.81 5.87 -6.92
N ILE A 38 23.82 5.04 -7.23
CA ILE A 38 23.63 3.81 -8.02
C ILE A 38 22.74 2.83 -7.27
N ILE A 39 22.96 2.60 -5.97
CA ILE A 39 22.10 1.72 -5.15
C ILE A 39 20.67 2.24 -5.13
N ILE A 40 20.45 3.53 -4.91
CA ILE A 40 19.13 4.13 -4.90
C ILE A 40 18.42 3.91 -6.24
N HIS A 41 19.09 4.07 -7.37
CA HIS A 41 18.49 3.85 -8.69
C HIS A 41 18.21 2.38 -8.99
N SER A 42 19.05 1.45 -8.53
CA SER A 42 18.91 0.02 -8.79
C SER A 42 17.79 -0.66 -8.00
N ALA A 43 17.43 -0.09 -6.85
CA ALA A 43 16.41 -0.67 -5.97
C ALA A 43 15.05 0.06 -6.03
N ALA A 44 14.88 1.00 -6.97
CA ALA A 44 13.59 1.65 -7.19
C ALA A 44 12.64 0.70 -7.93
N CYS A 45 11.48 0.44 -7.33
CA CYS A 45 10.37 -0.25 -7.97
C CYS A 45 9.45 0.73 -8.68
N THR A 46 8.99 0.35 -9.87
CA THR A 46 7.95 1.08 -10.60
C THR A 46 6.63 0.34 -10.43
N TYR A 47 5.66 0.99 -9.85
CA TYR A 47 4.31 0.45 -9.69
C TYR A 47 3.43 0.98 -10.82
N VAL A 48 2.80 0.08 -11.57
CA VAL A 48 1.79 0.38 -12.59
C VAL A 48 0.46 -0.13 -12.06
N MET A 49 -0.48 0.75 -11.83
CA MET A 49 -1.73 0.46 -11.14
C MET A 49 -2.92 0.84 -11.99
N THR A 50 -3.98 0.03 -11.92
CA THR A 50 -5.26 0.31 -12.58
C THR A 50 -6.42 -0.20 -11.71
N ASP A 51 -7.51 0.56 -11.71
CA ASP A 51 -8.82 0.17 -11.17
C ASP A 51 -9.83 -0.22 -12.29
N GLY A 52 -9.34 -0.28 -13.54
CA GLY A 52 -10.16 -0.54 -14.72
C GLY A 52 -10.59 0.72 -15.46
N GLU A 53 -10.63 1.89 -14.79
CA GLU A 53 -11.01 3.17 -15.40
C GLU A 53 -9.79 4.04 -15.71
N ARG A 54 -8.80 4.03 -14.83
CA ARG A 54 -7.58 4.83 -14.94
C ARG A 54 -6.32 3.99 -14.74
N TYR A 55 -5.22 4.50 -15.29
CA TYR A 55 -3.89 3.93 -15.14
C TYR A 55 -2.97 4.96 -14.50
N GLU A 56 -2.26 4.55 -13.44
CA GLU A 56 -1.29 5.39 -12.76
C GLU A 56 0.05 4.67 -12.63
N THR A 57 1.13 5.43 -12.72
CA THR A 57 2.49 4.91 -12.58
C THR A 57 3.25 5.69 -11.54
N VAL A 58 3.75 4.99 -10.52
CA VAL A 58 4.52 5.59 -9.42
C VAL A 58 5.84 4.86 -9.25
N ARG A 59 6.93 5.61 -9.11
CA ARG A 59 8.26 5.06 -8.80
C ARG A 59 8.64 5.36 -7.36
N LEU A 60 8.98 4.33 -6.60
CA LEU A 60 9.34 4.40 -5.19
C LEU A 60 10.67 3.72 -4.89
N TYR A 61 11.32 4.19 -3.83
CA TYR A 61 12.54 3.60 -3.29
C TYR A 61 12.64 3.75 -1.76
N PRO A 62 12.84 2.68 -1.02
CA PRO A 62 12.05 1.48 -1.13
C PRO A 62 10.59 1.87 -0.87
N GLY A 63 9.63 1.21 -1.45
CA GLY A 63 8.23 1.54 -1.29
C GLY A 63 7.36 0.31 -1.07
N THR A 64 6.26 0.50 -0.35
CA THR A 64 5.20 -0.50 -0.22
C THR A 64 4.12 -0.28 -1.26
N VAL A 65 3.26 -1.30 -1.46
CA VAL A 65 2.10 -1.20 -2.34
C VAL A 65 1.14 -0.10 -1.85
N GLU A 66 0.93 -0.03 -0.52
CA GLU A 66 0.06 0.96 0.11
C GLU A 66 0.56 2.39 -0.13
N GLU A 67 1.88 2.60 -0.04
CA GLU A 67 2.49 3.90 -0.33
C GLU A 67 2.35 4.27 -1.81
N ALA A 68 2.50 3.29 -2.72
CA ALA A 68 2.31 3.48 -4.14
C ALA A 68 0.86 3.86 -4.46
N CYS A 69 -0.13 3.13 -3.93
CA CYS A 69 -1.55 3.43 -4.07
C CYS A 69 -1.88 4.83 -3.54
N SER A 70 -1.39 5.17 -2.35
CA SER A 70 -1.62 6.49 -1.75
C SER A 70 -1.05 7.63 -2.60
N LYS A 71 0.17 7.49 -3.14
CA LYS A 71 0.80 8.48 -4.04
C LYS A 71 0.10 8.61 -5.37
N ALA A 72 -0.44 7.51 -5.91
CA ALA A 72 -1.24 7.49 -7.12
C ALA A 72 -2.66 8.06 -6.92
N GLY A 73 -3.04 8.35 -5.67
CA GLY A 73 -4.37 8.86 -5.34
C GLY A 73 -5.43 7.79 -5.22
N PHE A 74 -5.05 6.51 -5.20
CA PHE A 74 -5.96 5.41 -4.87
C PHE A 74 -6.15 5.33 -3.35
N ARG A 75 -7.41 5.33 -2.91
CA ARG A 75 -7.81 5.20 -1.51
C ARG A 75 -8.87 4.13 -1.39
N ASN A 76 -8.89 3.42 -0.26
CA ASN A 76 -9.87 2.37 0.01
C ASN A 76 -9.92 1.36 -1.15
N VAL A 77 -8.76 0.81 -1.51
CA VAL A 77 -8.64 -0.17 -2.59
C VAL A 77 -8.06 -1.47 -2.08
N GLU A 78 -8.47 -2.56 -2.70
CA GLU A 78 -7.90 -3.88 -2.52
C GLU A 78 -7.11 -4.28 -3.77
N VAL A 79 -6.00 -4.99 -3.58
CA VAL A 79 -5.21 -5.53 -4.69
C VAL A 79 -5.81 -6.86 -5.14
N VAL A 80 -6.43 -6.86 -6.30
CA VAL A 80 -7.03 -8.06 -6.93
C VAL A 80 -5.96 -8.93 -7.57
N THR A 81 -5.06 -8.31 -8.33
CA THR A 81 -3.95 -9.03 -8.96
C THR A 81 -2.64 -8.27 -8.79
N ARG A 82 -1.56 -9.03 -8.64
CA ARG A 82 -0.19 -8.52 -8.60
C ARG A 82 0.67 -9.36 -9.54
N LYS A 83 1.41 -8.67 -10.41
CA LYS A 83 2.41 -9.28 -11.28
C LYS A 83 3.71 -8.48 -11.18
N ASP A 84 4.80 -9.15 -10.83
CA ASP A 84 6.13 -8.56 -10.74
C ASP A 84 6.92 -8.96 -11.99
N ASP A 85 7.49 -7.97 -12.70
CA ASP A 85 8.25 -8.18 -13.93
C ASP A 85 9.39 -7.15 -14.01
N ASP A 86 10.64 -7.62 -13.92
CA ASP A 86 11.89 -6.84 -14.06
C ASP A 86 11.89 -5.46 -13.36
N GLY A 87 11.51 -5.46 -12.07
CA GLY A 87 11.46 -4.22 -11.25
C GLY A 87 10.22 -3.35 -11.51
N ILE A 88 9.26 -3.85 -12.28
CA ILE A 88 7.94 -3.25 -12.47
C ILE A 88 6.91 -4.13 -11.76
N VAL A 89 6.08 -3.53 -10.93
CA VAL A 89 4.99 -4.18 -10.22
C VAL A 89 3.67 -3.72 -10.82
N TYR A 90 2.96 -4.62 -11.47
CA TYR A 90 1.63 -4.37 -12.04
C TYR A 90 0.58 -4.74 -11.01
N LEU A 91 -0.33 -3.81 -10.71
CA LEU A 91 -1.42 -4.00 -9.75
C LEU A 91 -2.75 -3.71 -10.43
N THR A 92 -3.68 -4.65 -10.30
CA THR A 92 -5.09 -4.37 -10.55
C THR A 92 -5.76 -4.15 -9.21
N LEU A 93 -6.43 -3.02 -9.07
CA LEU A 93 -7.07 -2.56 -7.85
C LEU A 93 -8.58 -2.63 -8.00
N LYS A 94 -9.29 -2.84 -6.90
CA LYS A 94 -10.74 -2.74 -6.81
C LYS A 94 -11.07 -1.79 -5.66
N GLU A 95 -11.98 -0.87 -5.89
CA GLU A 95 -12.47 0.02 -4.85
C GLU A 95 -13.19 -0.77 -3.76
N THR A 96 -13.00 -0.38 -2.50
CA THR A 96 -13.65 -0.99 -1.35
C THR A 96 -14.26 0.08 -0.46
N PHE A 97 -15.34 -0.27 0.24
CA PHE A 97 -16.02 0.59 1.19
C PHE A 97 -16.50 -0.20 2.41
N ASP A 98 -16.84 0.50 3.47
CA ASP A 98 -17.30 -0.11 4.71
C ASP A 98 -18.84 -0.14 4.73
N VAL A 99 -19.40 -1.32 5.04
CA VAL A 99 -20.85 -1.58 5.18
C VAL A 99 -21.12 -2.04 6.61
N SER A 100 -22.19 -1.55 7.20
CA SER A 100 -22.63 -1.94 8.53
C SER A 100 -23.83 -2.90 8.41
N ILE A 101 -23.73 -4.08 9.03
CA ILE A 101 -24.80 -5.07 9.07
C ILE A 101 -25.34 -5.16 10.50
N GLN A 102 -26.61 -4.87 10.69
CA GLN A 102 -27.31 -5.01 11.95
C GLN A 102 -28.17 -6.28 11.94
N THR A 103 -27.89 -7.18 12.88
CA THR A 103 -28.65 -8.41 13.12
C THR A 103 -29.19 -8.42 14.54
N SER A 104 -29.97 -9.46 14.92
CA SER A 104 -30.40 -9.71 16.31
C SER A 104 -29.22 -9.87 17.28
N ASP A 105 -28.08 -10.34 16.79
CA ASP A 105 -26.89 -10.63 17.59
C ASP A 105 -25.97 -9.42 17.78
N GLY A 106 -26.20 -8.33 17.01
CA GLY A 106 -25.43 -7.09 17.09
C GLY A 106 -25.15 -6.45 15.73
N THR A 107 -24.22 -5.50 15.74
CA THR A 107 -23.78 -4.78 14.54
C THR A 107 -22.38 -5.22 14.15
N LEU A 108 -22.21 -5.57 12.89
CA LEU A 108 -20.94 -5.97 12.26
C LEU A 108 -20.58 -4.97 11.17
N THR A 109 -19.35 -4.47 11.15
CA THR A 109 -18.84 -3.63 10.06
C THR A 109 -17.90 -4.44 9.19
N ILE A 110 -18.18 -4.49 7.90
CA ILE A 110 -17.42 -5.27 6.91
C ILE A 110 -16.92 -4.34 5.82
N ARG A 111 -15.67 -4.51 5.42
CA ARG A 111 -15.11 -3.90 4.22
C ARG A 111 -15.34 -4.82 3.04
N THR A 112 -15.99 -4.30 2.01
CA THR A 112 -16.33 -5.04 0.79
C THR A 112 -16.03 -4.23 -0.47
N ALA A 113 -15.92 -4.95 -1.58
CA ALA A 113 -15.95 -4.37 -2.92
C ALA A 113 -17.42 -4.27 -3.41
N PRO A 114 -17.69 -3.53 -4.52
CA PRO A 114 -19.04 -3.46 -5.07
C PRO A 114 -19.67 -4.84 -5.29
N CYS A 115 -20.77 -5.10 -4.61
CA CYS A 115 -21.58 -6.32 -4.67
C CYS A 115 -23.02 -6.00 -4.25
N THR A 116 -23.92 -6.98 -4.32
CA THR A 116 -25.29 -6.84 -3.81
C THR A 116 -25.39 -7.13 -2.31
N VAL A 117 -26.47 -6.74 -1.68
CA VAL A 117 -26.76 -7.06 -0.27
C VAL A 117 -26.73 -8.57 -0.05
N GLY A 118 -27.38 -9.33 -0.94
CA GLY A 118 -27.45 -10.79 -0.84
C GLY A 118 -26.09 -11.46 -0.93
N GLU A 119 -25.25 -11.04 -1.89
CA GLU A 119 -23.87 -11.55 -2.04
C GLU A 119 -23.05 -11.29 -0.78
N LEU A 120 -23.12 -10.09 -0.19
CA LEU A 120 -22.38 -9.78 1.02
C LEU A 120 -22.83 -10.63 2.21
N LEU A 121 -24.15 -10.83 2.39
CA LEU A 121 -24.71 -11.65 3.47
C LEU A 121 -24.27 -13.11 3.32
N GLU A 122 -24.33 -13.67 2.10
CA GLU A 122 -23.93 -15.04 1.81
C GLU A 122 -22.42 -15.25 2.08
N GLU A 123 -21.54 -14.36 1.59
CA GLU A 123 -20.09 -14.42 1.80
C GLU A 123 -19.72 -14.41 3.30
N ASN A 124 -20.52 -13.72 4.12
CA ASN A 124 -20.30 -13.63 5.56
C ASN A 124 -21.07 -14.69 6.37
N GLY A 125 -21.73 -15.64 5.69
CA GLY A 125 -22.44 -16.75 6.33
C GLY A 125 -23.71 -16.32 7.07
N ILE A 126 -24.24 -15.12 6.78
CA ILE A 126 -25.50 -14.62 7.34
C ILE A 126 -26.63 -15.19 6.51
N ARG A 127 -27.35 -16.15 7.09
CA ARG A 127 -28.48 -16.81 6.41
C ARG A 127 -29.73 -15.97 6.56
N VAL A 128 -30.42 -15.77 5.45
CA VAL A 128 -31.72 -15.08 5.37
C VAL A 128 -32.79 -16.12 5.04
N GLY A 129 -33.77 -16.26 5.90
CA GLY A 129 -34.96 -17.13 5.68
C GLY A 129 -35.94 -16.45 4.76
N SER A 130 -36.91 -17.24 4.24
CA SER A 130 -37.97 -16.75 3.34
C SER A 130 -38.89 -15.69 3.98
N ASP A 131 -39.00 -15.72 5.30
CA ASP A 131 -39.87 -14.82 6.06
C ASP A 131 -39.09 -13.67 6.73
N ASP A 132 -37.76 -13.67 6.62
CA ASP A 132 -36.93 -12.62 7.17
C ASP A 132 -37.00 -11.33 6.36
N ILE A 133 -36.86 -10.21 7.05
CA ILE A 133 -36.90 -8.88 6.43
C ILE A 133 -35.48 -8.35 6.33
N VAL A 134 -35.04 -8.05 5.11
CA VAL A 134 -33.75 -7.44 4.84
C VAL A 134 -33.98 -6.05 4.25
N THR A 135 -33.23 -5.07 4.73
CA THR A 135 -33.28 -3.69 4.25
C THR A 135 -31.83 -3.15 4.15
N PRO A 136 -31.34 -2.64 2.99
CA PRO A 136 -32.03 -2.61 1.67
C PRO A 136 -32.38 -4.00 1.12
N ASP A 137 -33.03 -4.07 -0.06
CA ASP A 137 -33.38 -5.33 -0.69
C ASP A 137 -32.13 -6.17 -1.02
N ILE A 138 -32.28 -7.50 -1.03
CA ILE A 138 -31.18 -8.43 -1.29
C ILE A 138 -30.53 -8.24 -2.67
N ASP A 139 -31.28 -7.72 -3.63
CA ASP A 139 -30.81 -7.45 -4.99
C ASP A 139 -30.22 -6.04 -5.16
N ASP A 140 -30.33 -5.18 -4.14
CA ASP A 140 -29.78 -3.83 -4.18
C ASP A 140 -28.25 -3.83 -4.14
N TRP A 141 -27.65 -2.95 -4.96
CA TRP A 141 -26.19 -2.73 -4.96
C TRP A 141 -25.75 -1.91 -3.76
N LEU A 142 -24.69 -2.37 -3.13
CA LEU A 142 -24.09 -1.69 -2.00
C LEU A 142 -23.27 -0.46 -2.43
N SER A 143 -23.26 0.54 -1.57
CA SER A 143 -22.45 1.74 -1.68
C SER A 143 -21.81 2.07 -0.34
N ASP A 144 -20.87 3.04 -0.35
CA ASP A 144 -20.21 3.49 0.86
C ASP A 144 -21.23 3.91 1.94
N SER A 145 -20.94 3.50 3.18
CA SER A 145 -21.76 3.77 4.36
C SER A 145 -23.17 3.16 4.34
N THR A 146 -23.42 2.15 3.49
CA THR A 146 -24.70 1.41 3.51
C THR A 146 -24.87 0.71 4.86
N GLN A 147 -26.07 0.80 5.41
CA GLN A 147 -26.48 0.05 6.60
C GLN A 147 -27.50 -1.01 6.19
N ILE A 148 -27.15 -2.28 6.42
CA ILE A 148 -28.04 -3.42 6.19
C ILE A 148 -28.66 -3.80 7.52
N THR A 149 -29.97 -4.02 7.52
CA THR A 149 -30.71 -4.56 8.68
C THR A 149 -31.29 -5.91 8.30
N VAL A 150 -30.99 -6.94 9.09
CA VAL A 150 -31.57 -8.28 8.95
C VAL A 150 -32.42 -8.55 10.17
N ALA A 151 -33.75 -8.63 9.98
CA ALA A 151 -34.72 -8.96 11.03
C ALA A 151 -35.26 -10.37 10.81
N HIS A 152 -34.93 -11.30 11.71
CA HIS A 152 -35.46 -12.65 11.68
C HIS A 152 -36.87 -12.69 12.22
N VAL A 153 -37.78 -13.28 11.43
CA VAL A 153 -39.21 -13.42 11.79
C VAL A 153 -39.43 -14.79 12.41
N THR A 154 -39.94 -14.81 13.65
CA THR A 154 -40.34 -16.02 14.37
C THR A 154 -41.84 -16.03 14.58
N PHE A 155 -42.52 -17.09 14.14
CA PHE A 155 -43.95 -17.29 14.37
C PHE A 155 -44.17 -18.06 15.67
N THR A 156 -44.95 -17.47 16.58
CA THR A 156 -45.40 -18.16 17.82
C THR A 156 -46.86 -18.48 17.66
N THR A 157 -47.24 -19.76 17.74
CA THR A 157 -48.64 -20.19 17.73
C THR A 157 -49.16 -20.22 19.17
N GLU A 158 -50.07 -19.31 19.52
CA GLU A 158 -50.80 -19.40 20.79
C GLU A 158 -52.01 -20.26 20.56
N THR A 159 -52.17 -21.34 21.34
CA THR A 159 -53.37 -22.19 21.37
C THR A 159 -54.24 -21.70 22.52
N GLU A 160 -55.34 -21.00 22.20
CA GLU A 160 -56.35 -20.70 23.20
C GLU A 160 -57.07 -22.02 23.61
N THR A 161 -57.15 -22.24 24.91
CA THR A 161 -57.80 -23.42 25.53
C THR A 161 -59.16 -23.00 26.09
#